data_b9697481cd9c2dbf7ad5191ab1cc5b8e
#
_entry.id   b9697481cd9c2dbf7ad5191ab1cc5b8e
#
_cell.length_a   1.000
_cell.length_b   1.000
_cell.length_c   1.000
_cell.angle_alpha   90.00
_cell.angle_beta   90.00
_cell.angle_gamma   90.00
#
_symmetry.space_group_name_H-M   'P 1'
#
loop_
_entity.id
_entity.type
_entity.pdbx_description
1 polymer ?
#
loop_
_entity_poly.entity_id
_entity_poly.type
_entity_poly.pdbx_seq_one_letter_code
_entity_poly.pdbx_strand_id
1 'polypeptide(L)'
;TSERMKKVLSLLKIKNNNYAAALNFDNKIYEPANIVANEFRKKNKKLVIFNPYGSQNSRTLSDEQIKKVLAYLNNLKGYHTIVFNMGKQINHNGLDNVSLSPFSDAGCSFALVRHADFVITVDTAIVHLASALNIRQYCIYNNRMHEGKFENNIVWGPNSKLATQLTTSEHLRSEGGDDMHKFDIMILINAIKQDLTNDIPNYHSDLGCKNSSRNPELESSNSL
;
A
#
# COMPACT_ATOMS: atom_id res chain seq x y z
N THR A 1 13.28 -7.90 -11.79
CA THR A 1 13.02 -7.24 -13.09
C THR A 1 13.93 -6.05 -13.29
N SER A 2 14.06 -5.13 -12.32
CA SER A 2 14.95 -3.96 -12.41
C SER A 2 16.42 -4.35 -12.60
N GLU A 3 16.92 -5.37 -11.92
CA GLU A 3 18.30 -5.86 -12.08
C GLU A 3 18.57 -6.42 -13.50
N ARG A 4 17.61 -7.12 -14.09
CA ARG A 4 17.73 -7.59 -15.48
C ARG A 4 17.81 -6.40 -16.45
N MET A 5 16.97 -5.39 -16.23
CA MET A 5 16.98 -4.17 -17.05
C MET A 5 18.30 -3.40 -16.90
N LYS A 6 18.84 -3.27 -15.68
CA LYS A 6 20.15 -2.68 -15.43
C LYS A 6 21.24 -3.38 -16.22
N LYS A 7 21.25 -4.73 -16.24
CA LYS A 7 22.21 -5.51 -17.04
C LYS A 7 22.08 -5.23 -18.52
N VAL A 8 20.85 -5.19 -19.07
CA VAL A 8 20.63 -4.86 -20.48
C VAL A 8 21.14 -3.46 -20.80
N LEU A 9 20.78 -2.46 -19.99
CA LEU A 9 21.23 -1.08 -20.19
C LEU A 9 22.76 -0.96 -20.09
N SER A 10 23.41 -1.70 -19.20
CA SER A 10 24.88 -1.70 -19.08
C SER A 10 25.55 -2.31 -20.30
N LEU A 11 24.99 -3.37 -20.90
CA LEU A 11 25.48 -3.96 -22.16
C LEU A 11 25.37 -2.96 -23.34
N LEU A 12 24.33 -2.12 -23.33
CA LEU A 12 24.14 -1.05 -24.29
C LEU A 12 24.95 0.21 -23.97
N LYS A 13 25.81 0.17 -22.92
CA LYS A 13 26.60 1.31 -22.42
C LYS A 13 25.74 2.53 -22.03
N ILE A 14 24.47 2.33 -21.72
CA ILE A 14 23.57 3.37 -21.25
C ILE A 14 23.78 3.52 -19.75
N LYS A 15 24.35 4.65 -19.33
CA LYS A 15 24.46 5.03 -17.93
C LYS A 15 23.19 5.74 -17.51
N ASN A 16 22.29 5.05 -16.83
CA ASN A 16 21.13 5.65 -16.20
C ASN A 16 21.16 5.34 -14.70
N ASN A 17 21.25 6.36 -13.88
CA ASN A 17 21.31 6.23 -12.42
C ASN A 17 19.91 6.35 -11.78
N ASN A 18 18.90 6.70 -12.55
CA ASN A 18 17.53 6.82 -12.07
C ASN A 18 16.64 5.77 -12.74
N TYR A 19 16.35 4.71 -12.01
CA TYR A 19 15.46 3.63 -12.43
C TYR A 19 14.04 3.79 -11.86
N ALA A 20 13.70 4.95 -11.30
CA ALA A 20 12.36 5.23 -10.84
C ALA A 20 11.40 5.23 -12.03
N ALA A 21 10.34 4.46 -11.94
CA ALA A 21 9.27 4.52 -12.91
C ALA A 21 8.53 5.85 -12.76
N ALA A 22 8.36 6.58 -13.86
CA ALA A 22 7.50 7.75 -13.89
C ALA A 22 6.20 7.39 -14.60
N LEU A 23 5.08 7.74 -14.00
CA LEU A 23 3.77 7.49 -14.57
C LEU A 23 2.99 8.81 -14.63
N ASN A 24 2.59 9.18 -15.85
CA ASN A 24 1.70 10.31 -16.09
C ASN A 24 0.37 9.79 -16.61
N PHE A 25 -0.71 10.30 -16.08
CA PHE A 25 -2.06 10.03 -16.55
C PHE A 25 -2.53 11.17 -17.45
N ASP A 26 -3.23 10.83 -18.53
CA ASP A 26 -4.00 11.80 -19.32
C ASP A 26 -5.07 12.46 -18.42
N ASN A 27 -5.33 13.75 -18.60
CA ASN A 27 -6.31 14.49 -17.83
C ASN A 27 -7.72 13.89 -17.89
N LYS A 28 -8.09 13.28 -19.02
CA LYS A 28 -9.39 12.58 -19.16
C LYS A 28 -9.55 11.41 -18.20
N ILE A 29 -8.44 10.77 -17.83
CA ILE A 29 -8.40 9.65 -16.88
C ILE A 29 -8.21 10.16 -15.45
N TYR A 30 -7.34 11.16 -15.30
CA TYR A 30 -6.96 11.69 -14.00
C TYR A 30 -8.07 12.49 -13.31
N GLU A 31 -8.75 13.35 -14.05
CA GLU A 31 -9.73 14.28 -13.47
C GLU A 31 -10.93 13.58 -12.82
N PRO A 32 -11.56 12.56 -13.42
CA PRO A 32 -12.60 11.79 -12.74
C PRO A 32 -12.12 11.15 -11.42
N ALA A 33 -10.90 10.61 -11.40
CA ALA A 33 -10.31 10.01 -10.20
C ALA A 33 -10.04 11.07 -9.12
N ASN A 34 -9.57 12.25 -9.51
CA ASN A 34 -9.33 13.39 -8.62
C ASN A 34 -10.63 13.89 -7.98
N ILE A 35 -11.72 13.96 -8.74
CA ILE A 35 -13.05 14.34 -8.21
C ILE A 35 -13.48 13.37 -7.12
N VAL A 36 -13.44 12.06 -7.41
CA VAL A 36 -13.81 11.03 -6.43
C VAL A 36 -12.94 11.10 -5.16
N ALA A 37 -11.64 11.21 -5.32
CA ALA A 37 -10.74 11.30 -4.17
C ALA A 37 -11.00 12.54 -3.31
N ASN A 38 -11.30 13.68 -3.94
CA ASN A 38 -11.57 14.93 -3.23
C ASN A 38 -12.87 14.90 -2.43
N GLU A 39 -13.87 14.10 -2.81
CA GLU A 39 -15.09 13.91 -2.00
C GLU A 39 -14.77 13.33 -0.62
N PHE A 40 -13.83 12.38 -0.55
CA PHE A 40 -13.41 11.80 0.73
C PHE A 40 -12.49 12.75 1.52
N ARG A 41 -11.58 13.46 0.85
CA ARG A 41 -10.73 14.48 1.48
C ARG A 41 -11.52 15.62 2.12
N LYS A 42 -12.60 16.08 1.47
CA LYS A 42 -13.53 17.08 2.04
C LYS A 42 -14.18 16.59 3.35
N LYS A 43 -14.28 15.27 3.54
CA LYS A 43 -14.78 14.65 4.77
C LYS A 43 -13.65 14.30 5.76
N ASN A 44 -12.42 14.82 5.55
CA ASN A 44 -11.21 14.51 6.32
C ASN A 44 -10.90 13.00 6.37
N LYS A 45 -11.18 12.28 5.28
CA LYS A 45 -10.87 10.85 5.15
C LYS A 45 -9.60 10.65 4.32
N LYS A 46 -8.71 9.82 4.83
CA LYS A 46 -7.62 9.20 4.06
C LYS A 46 -8.18 8.08 3.20
N LEU A 47 -7.54 7.83 2.06
CA LEU A 47 -8.04 6.88 1.08
C LEU A 47 -7.22 5.59 1.06
N VAL A 48 -7.90 4.46 1.18
CA VAL A 48 -7.34 3.13 0.99
C VAL A 48 -7.86 2.54 -0.32
N ILE A 49 -6.96 2.02 -1.14
CA ILE A 49 -7.35 1.20 -2.30
C ILE A 49 -7.17 -0.27 -1.94
N PHE A 50 -8.23 -1.05 -2.08
CA PHE A 50 -8.19 -2.49 -1.89
C PHE A 50 -8.49 -3.23 -3.18
N ASN A 51 -7.50 -3.99 -3.67
CA ASN A 51 -7.61 -4.82 -4.87
C ASN A 51 -7.43 -6.30 -4.52
N PRO A 52 -8.54 -7.04 -4.23
CA PRO A 52 -8.49 -8.43 -3.79
C PRO A 52 -8.40 -9.44 -4.92
N TYR A 53 -8.56 -9.03 -6.18
CA TYR A 53 -8.68 -9.90 -7.33
C TYR A 53 -7.45 -9.88 -8.22
N GLY A 54 -6.88 -11.05 -8.46
CA GLY A 54 -5.88 -11.28 -9.49
C GLY A 54 -6.52 -11.75 -10.81
N SER A 55 -5.71 -11.89 -11.85
CA SER A 55 -6.15 -12.42 -13.15
C SER A 55 -6.43 -13.92 -13.13
N GLN A 56 -6.04 -14.63 -12.06
CA GLN A 56 -6.23 -16.05 -11.84
C GLN A 56 -6.78 -16.30 -10.43
N ASN A 57 -7.56 -17.36 -10.25
CA ASN A 57 -8.11 -17.73 -8.94
C ASN A 57 -7.01 -17.94 -7.88
N SER A 58 -5.89 -18.55 -8.27
CA SER A 58 -4.74 -18.76 -7.38
C SER A 58 -4.08 -17.47 -6.84
N ARG A 59 -4.44 -16.31 -7.42
CA ARG A 59 -3.98 -14.99 -6.98
C ARG A 59 -5.12 -14.11 -6.48
N THR A 60 -6.28 -14.68 -6.21
CA THR A 60 -7.49 -13.97 -5.78
C THR A 60 -7.80 -14.36 -4.34
N LEU A 61 -8.15 -13.40 -3.50
CA LEU A 61 -8.62 -13.66 -2.14
C LEU A 61 -10.02 -14.30 -2.18
N SER A 62 -10.31 -15.20 -1.25
CA SER A 62 -11.65 -15.76 -1.08
C SER A 62 -12.63 -14.70 -0.56
N ASP A 63 -13.92 -14.94 -0.74
CA ASP A 63 -14.98 -14.04 -0.25
C ASP A 63 -14.90 -13.87 1.27
N GLU A 64 -14.55 -14.94 2.00
CA GLU A 64 -14.38 -14.89 3.45
C GLU A 64 -13.18 -14.00 3.86
N GLN A 65 -12.05 -14.13 3.15
CA GLN A 65 -10.88 -13.28 3.36
C GLN A 65 -11.21 -11.82 3.06
N ILE A 66 -11.89 -11.54 1.94
CA ILE A 66 -12.34 -10.20 1.56
C ILE A 66 -13.24 -9.62 2.66
N LYS A 67 -14.23 -10.38 3.13
CA LYS A 67 -15.14 -9.96 4.21
C LYS A 67 -14.38 -9.58 5.49
N LYS A 68 -13.40 -10.38 5.90
CA LYS A 68 -12.56 -10.09 7.08
C LYS A 68 -11.75 -8.80 6.90
N VAL A 69 -11.15 -8.59 5.73
CA VAL A 69 -10.40 -7.34 5.43
C VAL A 69 -11.32 -6.14 5.44
N LEU A 70 -12.49 -6.22 4.79
CA LEU A 70 -13.44 -5.12 4.74
C LEU A 70 -13.99 -4.76 6.12
N ALA A 71 -14.29 -5.74 6.96
CA ALA A 71 -14.72 -5.52 8.34
C ALA A 71 -13.64 -4.77 9.15
N TYR A 72 -12.37 -5.12 8.98
CA TYR A 72 -11.26 -4.41 9.61
C TYR A 72 -11.14 -2.98 9.10
N LEU A 73 -11.13 -2.78 7.78
CA LEU A 73 -10.96 -1.47 7.15
C LEU A 73 -12.12 -0.53 7.44
N ASN A 74 -13.35 -1.05 7.54
CA ASN A 74 -14.52 -0.26 7.93
C ASN A 74 -14.38 0.37 9.31
N ASN A 75 -13.70 -0.32 10.23
CA ASN A 75 -13.45 0.15 11.60
C ASN A 75 -12.20 1.05 11.71
N LEU A 76 -11.47 1.27 10.62
CA LEU A 76 -10.27 2.08 10.62
C LEU A 76 -10.65 3.57 10.61
N LYS A 77 -10.52 4.22 11.77
CA LYS A 77 -10.91 5.61 11.95
C LYS A 77 -10.13 6.56 11.04
N GLY A 78 -10.84 7.49 10.40
CA GLY A 78 -10.21 8.47 9.52
C GLY A 78 -9.90 7.98 8.10
N TYR A 79 -10.24 6.73 7.77
CA TYR A 79 -10.02 6.17 6.44
C TYR A 79 -11.33 5.86 5.73
N HIS A 80 -11.29 5.87 4.41
CA HIS A 80 -12.33 5.32 3.54
C HIS A 80 -11.67 4.38 2.54
N THR A 81 -12.27 3.22 2.32
CA THR A 81 -11.74 2.18 1.42
C THR A 81 -12.54 2.14 0.14
N ILE A 82 -11.85 2.24 -0.99
CA ILE A 82 -12.42 1.96 -2.32
C ILE A 82 -11.93 0.59 -2.77
N VAL A 83 -12.86 -0.31 -3.06
CA VAL A 83 -12.57 -1.67 -3.50
C VAL A 83 -12.60 -1.75 -5.02
N PHE A 84 -11.51 -2.25 -5.62
CA PHE A 84 -11.47 -2.59 -7.04
C PHE A 84 -12.11 -3.95 -7.25
N ASN A 85 -13.40 -3.96 -7.53
CA ASN A 85 -14.20 -5.17 -7.59
C ASN A 85 -14.16 -5.89 -8.94
N MET A 86 -13.58 -5.28 -9.98
CA MET A 86 -13.45 -5.86 -11.33
C MET A 86 -14.77 -6.44 -11.88
N GLY A 87 -15.88 -5.72 -11.63
CA GLY A 87 -17.22 -6.17 -12.04
C GLY A 87 -17.84 -7.28 -11.18
N LYS A 88 -17.14 -7.79 -10.17
CA LYS A 88 -17.67 -8.77 -9.23
C LYS A 88 -18.55 -8.10 -8.17
N GLN A 89 -19.58 -8.82 -7.74
CA GLN A 89 -20.40 -8.36 -6.62
C GLN A 89 -19.69 -8.64 -5.30
N ILE A 90 -19.60 -7.61 -4.47
CA ILE A 90 -19.03 -7.69 -3.12
C ILE A 90 -20.12 -7.19 -2.17
N ASN A 91 -20.47 -7.99 -1.19
CA ASN A 91 -21.37 -7.53 -0.14
C ASN A 91 -20.63 -6.56 0.80
N HIS A 92 -21.00 -5.30 0.74
CA HIS A 92 -20.49 -4.23 1.59
C HIS A 92 -21.61 -3.49 2.32
N ASN A 93 -22.81 -4.08 2.39
CA ASN A 93 -23.95 -3.51 3.09
C ASN A 93 -23.62 -3.32 4.58
N GLY A 94 -23.95 -2.13 5.09
CA GLY A 94 -23.65 -1.76 6.48
C GLY A 94 -22.17 -1.40 6.75
N LEU A 95 -21.36 -1.22 5.70
CA LEU A 95 -19.98 -0.77 5.83
C LEU A 95 -19.86 0.69 5.36
N ASP A 96 -19.99 1.64 6.28
CA ASP A 96 -20.06 3.09 5.99
C ASP A 96 -18.76 3.67 5.43
N ASN A 97 -17.63 3.03 5.74
CA ASN A 97 -16.31 3.47 5.30
C ASN A 97 -15.76 2.62 4.13
N VAL A 98 -16.63 1.90 3.43
CA VAL A 98 -16.28 1.06 2.28
C VAL A 98 -17.20 1.38 1.10
N SER A 99 -16.62 1.53 -0.07
CA SER A 99 -17.36 1.64 -1.34
C SER A 99 -16.67 0.84 -2.44
N LEU A 100 -17.40 0.51 -3.48
CA LEU A 100 -16.82 -0.08 -4.69
C LEU A 100 -16.26 1.04 -5.57
N SER A 101 -15.30 0.70 -6.43
CA SER A 101 -14.82 1.64 -7.44
C SER A 101 -16.00 2.10 -8.29
N PRO A 102 -16.19 3.42 -8.48
CA PRO A 102 -17.25 3.95 -9.33
C PRO A 102 -16.91 3.81 -10.82
N PHE A 103 -15.71 3.36 -11.15
CA PHE A 103 -15.22 3.26 -12.53
C PHE A 103 -15.31 1.84 -13.06
N SER A 104 -15.90 1.69 -14.23
CA SER A 104 -15.80 0.48 -15.05
C SER A 104 -14.53 0.45 -15.91
N ASP A 105 -13.93 1.63 -16.15
CA ASP A 105 -12.68 1.80 -16.87
C ASP A 105 -11.47 1.56 -15.98
N ALA A 106 -10.54 0.75 -16.47
CA ALA A 106 -9.31 0.44 -15.75
C ALA A 106 -8.38 1.66 -15.59
N GLY A 107 -8.37 2.56 -16.58
CA GLY A 107 -7.53 3.75 -16.56
C GLY A 107 -7.89 4.69 -15.41
N CYS A 108 -9.18 5.02 -15.26
CA CYS A 108 -9.68 5.85 -14.17
C CYS A 108 -9.45 5.17 -12.81
N SER A 109 -9.65 3.84 -12.72
CA SER A 109 -9.34 3.08 -11.51
C SER A 109 -7.85 3.14 -11.17
N PHE A 110 -6.97 3.04 -12.17
CA PHE A 110 -5.52 3.19 -11.97
C PHE A 110 -5.13 4.60 -11.54
N ALA A 111 -5.74 5.63 -12.13
CA ALA A 111 -5.51 7.02 -11.72
C ALA A 111 -5.92 7.27 -10.25
N LEU A 112 -6.96 6.56 -9.77
CA LEU A 112 -7.40 6.65 -8.37
C LEU A 112 -6.32 6.17 -7.39
N VAL A 113 -5.45 5.21 -7.78
CA VAL A 113 -4.33 4.76 -6.94
C VAL A 113 -3.40 5.92 -6.56
N ARG A 114 -3.22 6.92 -7.43
CA ARG A 114 -2.38 8.10 -7.14
C ARG A 114 -2.84 8.88 -5.90
N HIS A 115 -4.10 8.78 -5.55
CA HIS A 115 -4.70 9.49 -4.44
C HIS A 115 -4.74 8.67 -3.14
N ALA A 116 -4.30 7.41 -3.18
CA ALA A 116 -4.32 6.53 -2.01
C ALA A 116 -3.24 6.90 -0.99
N ASP A 117 -3.59 6.86 0.28
CA ASP A 117 -2.64 6.92 1.38
C ASP A 117 -1.90 5.58 1.55
N PHE A 118 -2.58 4.49 1.27
CA PHE A 118 -1.97 3.19 1.07
C PHE A 118 -2.83 2.25 0.21
N VAL A 119 -2.19 1.23 -0.31
CA VAL A 119 -2.81 0.22 -1.19
C VAL A 119 -2.67 -1.16 -0.56
N ILE A 120 -3.73 -1.96 -0.62
CA ILE A 120 -3.71 -3.39 -0.35
C ILE A 120 -4.02 -4.09 -1.66
N THR A 121 -3.14 -4.94 -2.13
CA THR A 121 -3.35 -5.63 -3.41
C THR A 121 -2.76 -7.03 -3.41
N VAL A 122 -3.41 -7.94 -4.12
CA VAL A 122 -2.80 -9.20 -4.50
C VAL A 122 -1.82 -8.98 -5.67
N ASP A 123 -1.10 -10.02 -6.08
CA ASP A 123 -0.14 -10.01 -7.20
C ASP A 123 -0.81 -9.59 -8.52
N THR A 124 -0.75 -8.29 -8.83
CA THR A 124 -1.33 -7.66 -10.04
C THR A 124 -0.51 -6.46 -10.51
N ALA A 125 -0.93 -5.84 -11.62
CA ALA A 125 -0.34 -4.59 -12.12
C ALA A 125 -0.38 -3.44 -11.08
N ILE A 126 -1.33 -3.48 -10.12
CA ILE A 126 -1.46 -2.47 -9.06
C ILE A 126 -0.20 -2.40 -8.18
N VAL A 127 0.49 -3.52 -7.96
CA VAL A 127 1.79 -3.56 -7.25
C VAL A 127 2.81 -2.63 -7.91
N HIS A 128 2.93 -2.72 -9.22
CA HIS A 128 3.88 -1.91 -9.98
C HIS A 128 3.45 -0.46 -10.11
N LEU A 129 2.14 -0.24 -10.22
CA LEU A 129 1.54 1.08 -10.27
C LEU A 129 1.78 1.84 -8.96
N ALA A 130 1.48 1.24 -7.81
CA ALA A 130 1.72 1.83 -6.50
C ALA A 130 3.23 2.08 -6.27
N SER A 131 4.11 1.18 -6.74
CA SER A 131 5.56 1.39 -6.71
C SER A 131 6.00 2.59 -7.54
N ALA A 132 5.47 2.75 -8.77
CA ALA A 132 5.79 3.86 -9.66
C ALA A 132 5.30 5.21 -9.12
N LEU A 133 4.20 5.20 -8.37
CA LEU A 133 3.62 6.38 -7.73
C LEU A 133 4.20 6.65 -6.32
N ASN A 134 5.12 5.80 -5.85
CA ASN A 134 5.73 5.88 -4.52
C ASN A 134 4.72 5.88 -3.38
N ILE A 135 3.73 4.98 -3.46
CA ILE A 135 2.66 4.83 -2.48
C ILE A 135 2.94 3.62 -1.60
N ARG A 136 2.68 3.76 -0.29
CA ARG A 136 2.74 2.63 0.66
C ARG A 136 1.81 1.51 0.20
N GLN A 137 2.30 0.28 0.24
CA GLN A 137 1.49 -0.84 -0.21
C GLN A 137 1.77 -2.14 0.54
N TYR A 138 0.72 -2.91 0.71
CA TYR A 138 0.74 -4.28 1.23
C TYR A 138 0.41 -5.22 0.07
N CYS A 139 1.41 -6.00 -0.34
CA CYS A 139 1.33 -6.87 -1.51
C CYS A 139 1.22 -8.32 -1.07
N ILE A 140 0.13 -8.99 -1.40
CA ILE A 140 -0.13 -10.37 -0.99
C ILE A 140 0.21 -11.33 -2.12
N TYR A 141 1.07 -12.30 -1.83
CA TYR A 141 1.54 -13.32 -2.77
C TYR A 141 1.27 -14.71 -2.23
N ASN A 142 1.04 -15.65 -3.12
CA ASN A 142 0.76 -17.04 -2.79
C ASN A 142 1.99 -17.95 -2.71
N ASN A 143 3.19 -17.41 -2.69
CA ASN A 143 4.47 -18.14 -2.70
C ASN A 143 4.63 -19.18 -3.81
N ARG A 144 3.90 -19.04 -4.90
CA ARG A 144 3.95 -19.95 -6.02
C ARG A 144 5.28 -19.81 -6.77
N MET A 145 5.89 -20.94 -7.12
CA MET A 145 7.05 -20.97 -8.00
C MET A 145 6.65 -20.53 -9.41
N HIS A 146 7.43 -19.65 -10.00
CA HIS A 146 7.29 -19.25 -11.39
C HIS A 146 8.22 -20.13 -12.24
N GLU A 147 7.67 -20.85 -13.21
CA GLU A 147 8.40 -21.78 -14.06
C GLU A 147 9.25 -22.82 -13.28
N GLY A 148 8.79 -23.18 -12.10
CA GLY A 148 9.46 -24.18 -11.24
C GLY A 148 10.80 -23.74 -10.62
N LYS A 149 11.23 -22.50 -10.82
CA LYS A 149 12.57 -22.04 -10.39
C LYS A 149 12.52 -20.84 -9.43
N PHE A 150 11.56 -19.93 -9.57
CA PHE A 150 11.53 -18.67 -8.82
C PHE A 150 10.15 -18.43 -8.23
N GLU A 151 10.11 -17.89 -7.03
CA GLU A 151 8.87 -17.44 -6.40
C GLU A 151 8.33 -16.19 -7.10
N ASN A 152 7.02 -16.10 -7.25
CA ASN A 152 6.37 -14.98 -7.93
C ASN A 152 6.71 -13.62 -7.30
N ASN A 153 6.76 -13.56 -5.97
CA ASN A 153 7.11 -12.33 -5.25
C ASN A 153 8.55 -11.87 -5.50
N ILE A 154 9.47 -12.77 -5.84
CA ILE A 154 10.84 -12.41 -6.23
C ILE A 154 10.87 -11.87 -7.65
N VAL A 155 10.17 -12.53 -8.57
CA VAL A 155 10.16 -12.16 -10.00
C VAL A 155 9.32 -10.91 -10.25
N TRP A 156 8.15 -10.85 -9.65
CA TRP A 156 7.13 -9.80 -9.85
C TRP A 156 6.92 -8.92 -8.63
N GLY A 157 7.84 -8.95 -7.68
CA GLY A 157 7.79 -8.13 -6.49
C GLY A 157 7.84 -6.63 -6.77
N PRO A 158 7.34 -5.83 -5.84
CA PRO A 158 7.39 -4.38 -5.93
C PRO A 158 8.83 -3.88 -5.92
N ASN A 159 9.12 -2.87 -6.73
CA ASN A 159 10.39 -2.15 -6.71
C ASN A 159 10.24 -0.87 -5.89
N SER A 160 9.87 -1.01 -4.62
CA SER A 160 9.61 0.11 -3.73
C SER A 160 9.99 -0.23 -2.28
N LYS A 161 10.60 0.72 -1.59
CA LYS A 161 10.89 0.62 -0.16
C LYS A 161 9.63 0.80 0.71
N LEU A 162 8.55 1.31 0.13
CA LEU A 162 7.26 1.50 0.79
C LEU A 162 6.33 0.29 0.63
N ALA A 163 6.87 -0.83 0.14
CA ALA A 163 6.09 -2.04 -0.07
C ALA A 163 6.42 -3.11 0.96
N THR A 164 5.39 -3.59 1.64
CA THR A 164 5.44 -4.76 2.51
C THR A 164 4.91 -5.95 1.73
N GLN A 165 5.78 -6.95 1.49
CA GLN A 165 5.38 -8.19 0.84
C GLN A 165 4.92 -9.20 1.89
N LEU A 166 3.72 -9.71 1.72
CA LEU A 166 3.08 -10.70 2.59
C LEU A 166 2.83 -11.97 1.78
N THR A 167 3.19 -13.10 2.34
CA THR A 167 3.14 -14.36 1.59
C THR A 167 2.40 -15.43 2.36
N THR A 168 1.86 -16.41 1.63
CA THR A 168 1.36 -17.63 2.25
C THR A 168 2.51 -18.36 2.95
N SER A 169 2.23 -19.05 4.05
CA SER A 169 3.24 -19.76 4.85
C SER A 169 3.80 -21.01 4.16
N GLU A 170 3.12 -21.53 3.14
CA GLU A 170 3.51 -22.74 2.43
C GLU A 170 4.09 -22.42 1.04
N HIS A 171 5.19 -23.06 0.70
CA HIS A 171 5.73 -23.09 -0.67
C HIS A 171 4.88 -24.06 -1.49
N LEU A 172 3.85 -23.55 -2.14
CA LEU A 172 3.00 -24.36 -3.00
C LEU A 172 3.66 -24.53 -4.37
N ARG A 173 3.95 -25.78 -4.72
CA ARG A 173 4.57 -26.14 -6.01
C ARG A 173 3.56 -26.53 -7.08
N SER A 174 2.29 -26.49 -6.80
CA SER A 174 1.25 -26.94 -7.73
C SER A 174 0.94 -25.88 -8.79
N GLU A 175 0.76 -26.33 -10.02
CA GLU A 175 0.42 -25.49 -11.17
C GLU A 175 -1.05 -25.09 -11.21
N GLY A 176 -1.82 -25.27 -10.22
CA GLY A 176 -3.25 -24.96 -10.19
C GLY A 176 -3.76 -24.83 -8.78
N GLY A 177 -4.85 -24.11 -8.65
CA GLY A 177 -5.58 -24.05 -7.41
C GLY A 177 -5.62 -22.72 -6.71
N ASP A 178 -6.39 -22.66 -5.66
CA ASP A 178 -6.72 -21.47 -4.88
C ASP A 178 -5.69 -21.25 -3.78
N ASP A 179 -4.42 -21.11 -4.15
CA ASP A 179 -3.31 -21.01 -3.21
C ASP A 179 -3.45 -19.80 -2.29
N MET A 180 -4.01 -18.69 -2.81
CA MET A 180 -4.23 -17.46 -2.04
C MET A 180 -5.24 -17.66 -0.90
N HIS A 181 -6.14 -18.63 -0.99
CA HIS A 181 -7.10 -18.95 0.07
C HIS A 181 -6.42 -19.45 1.36
N LYS A 182 -5.17 -19.89 1.28
CA LYS A 182 -4.35 -20.29 2.43
C LYS A 182 -3.67 -19.11 3.14
N PHE A 183 -3.73 -17.91 2.57
CA PHE A 183 -3.15 -16.73 3.18
C PHE A 183 -3.90 -16.36 4.46
N ASP A 184 -3.18 -16.25 5.58
CA ASP A 184 -3.76 -15.78 6.83
C ASP A 184 -3.92 -14.26 6.81
N ILE A 185 -5.16 -13.81 6.77
CA ILE A 185 -5.51 -12.38 6.77
C ILE A 185 -5.01 -11.65 8.01
N MET A 186 -4.77 -12.33 9.12
CA MET A 186 -4.24 -11.69 10.32
C MET A 186 -2.82 -11.17 10.12
N ILE A 187 -2.04 -11.76 9.22
CA ILE A 187 -0.72 -11.26 8.82
C ILE A 187 -0.85 -9.84 8.22
N LEU A 188 -1.80 -9.65 7.30
CA LEU A 188 -2.08 -8.34 6.70
C LEU A 188 -2.55 -7.33 7.75
N ILE A 189 -3.54 -7.71 8.56
CA ILE A 189 -4.13 -6.82 9.58
C ILE A 189 -3.07 -6.38 10.58
N ASN A 190 -2.20 -7.27 11.02
CA ASN A 190 -1.14 -6.96 11.96
C ASN A 190 -0.07 -6.04 11.33
N ALA A 191 0.31 -6.26 10.07
CA ALA A 191 1.23 -5.37 9.36
C ALA A 191 0.68 -3.94 9.26
N ILE A 192 -0.60 -3.79 8.88
CA ILE A 192 -1.24 -2.47 8.81
C ILE A 192 -1.29 -1.81 10.20
N LYS A 193 -1.68 -2.54 11.25
CA LYS A 193 -1.73 -2.01 12.62
C LYS A 193 -0.37 -1.51 13.07
N GLN A 194 0.67 -2.30 12.85
CA GLN A 194 2.04 -1.94 13.25
C GLN A 194 2.49 -0.64 12.57
N ASP A 195 2.29 -0.51 11.27
CA ASP A 195 2.70 0.67 10.52
C ASP A 195 1.92 1.92 10.95
N LEU A 196 0.59 1.79 11.11
CA LEU A 196 -0.25 2.93 11.53
C LEU A 196 0.01 3.36 12.97
N THR A 197 0.47 2.45 13.85
CA THR A 197 0.89 2.79 15.21
C THR A 197 2.22 3.53 15.21
N ASN A 198 3.14 3.14 14.34
CA ASN A 198 4.45 3.79 14.20
C ASN A 198 4.36 5.18 13.54
N ASP A 199 3.33 5.42 12.73
CA ASP A 199 3.08 6.74 12.11
C ASP A 199 2.49 7.78 13.10
N ILE A 200 2.09 7.36 14.31
CA ILE A 200 1.68 8.30 15.37
C ILE A 200 2.95 8.89 15.98
N PRO A 201 3.21 10.20 15.86
CA PRO A 201 4.35 10.82 16.54
C PRO A 201 4.27 10.51 18.04
N ASN A 202 5.36 9.98 18.61
CA ASN A 202 5.48 9.80 20.05
C ASN A 202 5.46 11.18 20.75
N TYR A 203 4.28 11.65 21.13
CA TYR A 203 4.08 12.88 21.91
C TYR A 203 4.56 12.76 23.38
N HIS A 204 5.23 11.67 23.75
CA HIS A 204 5.61 11.40 25.12
C HIS A 204 7.10 11.54 25.47
N SER A 205 7.95 12.05 24.56
CA SER A 205 9.38 12.21 24.88
C SER A 205 9.84 13.63 25.23
N ASP A 206 8.97 14.65 25.24
CA ASP A 206 9.37 16.04 25.56
C ASP A 206 8.76 16.62 26.85
N LEU A 207 8.28 15.77 27.77
CA LEU A 207 8.04 16.20 29.16
C LEU A 207 9.24 15.86 30.05
N GLY A 208 10.44 16.11 29.54
CA GLY A 208 11.68 16.11 30.32
C GLY A 208 11.80 17.40 31.12
N CYS A 209 11.55 17.29 32.40
CA CYS A 209 11.86 18.22 33.49
C CYS A 209 12.87 19.32 33.13
N LYS A 210 12.38 20.53 32.94
CA LYS A 210 13.19 21.72 33.27
C LYS A 210 12.99 22.02 34.75
N ASN A 211 13.77 21.37 35.60
CA ASN A 211 13.95 21.81 36.97
C ASN A 211 14.77 23.10 36.96
N SER A 212 14.09 24.09 37.44
CA SER A 212 14.66 25.35 37.87
C SER A 212 15.72 25.14 38.94
N SER A 213 16.91 25.67 38.76
CA SER A 213 17.73 26.16 39.84
C SER A 213 18.15 27.60 39.53
N ARG A 214 17.39 28.50 40.11
CA ARG A 214 17.87 29.87 40.38
C ARG A 214 18.97 29.76 41.43
N ASN A 215 20.07 30.41 41.21
CA ASN A 215 20.77 31.09 42.24
C ASN A 215 21.31 32.41 41.72
N PRO A 216 21.07 33.51 42.42
CA PRO A 216 21.66 34.80 42.14
C PRO A 216 22.88 35.01 43.04
N GLU A 217 24.01 35.35 42.53
CA GLU A 217 25.03 36.03 43.31
C GLU A 217 25.49 37.31 42.58
N LEU A 218 25.31 38.34 43.38
CA LEU A 218 25.85 39.69 43.25
C LEU A 218 27.36 39.65 43.38
N GLU A 219 28.01 40.62 42.83
CA GLU A 219 29.08 41.52 43.29
C GLU A 219 29.93 41.91 42.11
N SER A 220 29.91 43.10 41.76
CA SER A 220 30.53 44.32 42.23
C SER A 220 31.94 44.54 41.64
N SER A 221 32.02 45.71 41.06
CA SER A 221 33.08 46.70 41.16
C SER A 221 34.33 46.59 40.27
N ASN A 222 34.51 47.73 39.67
CA ASN A 222 35.66 48.60 39.52
C ASN A 222 36.58 48.50 38.29
N SER A 223 36.46 49.56 37.57
CA SER A 223 37.51 50.55 37.22
C SER A 223 38.77 50.09 36.46
N LEU A 224 38.92 50.52 35.29
CA LEU A 224 39.75 51.63 34.77
C LEU A 224 39.56 51.76 33.29
#